data_f8c49cc598c258eeb7d8ac5a943e6775
#
_entry.id   f8c49cc598c258eeb7d8ac5a943e6775
#
_cell.length_a   1.000
_cell.length_b   1.000
_cell.length_c   1.000
_cell.angle_alpha   90.00
_cell.angle_beta   90.00
_cell.angle_gamma   90.00
#
_symmetry.space_group_name_H-M   'P 1'
#
loop_
_entity.id
_entity.type
_entity.pdbx_description
1 polymer ?
#
loop_
_entity_poly.entity_id
_entity_poly.type
_entity_poly.pdbx_seq_one_letter_code
_entity_poly.pdbx_strand_id
1 'polypeptide(L)'
;MEHLIIKGIGPDRPGIVSEISKYVTSNNGNIEESRMIRLGSEFSILMLISISSDSKKILSDHLESIEGIKFYLTPTRKLSSYEYPNYTISFEGADNEGIVHRVTDSIASININIIEVVTDTHNAPVTGAPLFHMVAKVYLKDDNKKQLMEKLNTIESDFSISVELEKI
;
A
#
# COMPACT_ATOMS: atom_id res chain seq x y z
N MET A 1 1.28 -26.31 -1.25
CA MET A 1 1.15 -25.02 -1.97
C MET A 1 2.04 -24.02 -1.27
N GLU A 2 2.77 -23.22 -2.02
CA GLU A 2 3.61 -22.13 -1.51
C GLU A 2 2.89 -20.80 -1.68
N HIS A 3 3.16 -19.85 -0.79
CA HIS A 3 2.70 -18.48 -0.97
C HIS A 3 3.86 -17.63 -1.50
N LEU A 4 3.59 -16.87 -2.55
CA LEU A 4 4.55 -15.98 -3.20
C LEU A 4 3.97 -14.58 -3.32
N ILE A 5 4.84 -13.58 -3.22
CA ILE A 5 4.54 -12.22 -3.68
C ILE A 5 5.15 -12.04 -5.07
N ILE A 6 4.30 -11.73 -6.04
CA ILE A 6 4.70 -11.18 -7.33
C ILE A 6 4.86 -9.67 -7.15
N LYS A 7 6.04 -9.14 -7.45
CA LYS A 7 6.34 -7.71 -7.51
C LYS A 7 6.63 -7.38 -8.97
N GLY A 8 5.94 -6.40 -9.53
CA GLY A 8 6.17 -5.98 -10.92
C GLY A 8 6.18 -4.46 -11.01
N ILE A 9 7.05 -3.92 -11.86
CA ILE A 9 7.13 -2.49 -12.17
C ILE A 9 7.55 -2.29 -13.62
N GLY A 10 6.93 -1.34 -14.30
CA GLY A 10 7.24 -0.91 -15.65
C GLY A 10 6.17 0.00 -16.25
N PRO A 11 6.31 0.41 -17.53
CA PRO A 11 5.37 1.28 -18.21
C PRO A 11 3.94 0.72 -18.18
N ASP A 12 2.96 1.59 -17.92
CA ASP A 12 1.55 1.21 -17.96
C ASP A 12 1.08 0.97 -19.40
N ARG A 13 0.27 -0.07 -19.58
CA ARG A 13 -0.39 -0.38 -20.85
C ARG A 13 -1.70 -1.14 -20.66
N PRO A 14 -2.66 -1.00 -21.58
CA PRO A 14 -3.89 -1.80 -21.54
C PRO A 14 -3.61 -3.31 -21.54
N GLY A 15 -4.37 -4.05 -20.72
CA GLY A 15 -4.32 -5.51 -20.69
C GLY A 15 -3.26 -6.13 -19.78
N ILE A 16 -2.35 -5.35 -19.19
CA ILE A 16 -1.26 -5.84 -18.35
C ILE A 16 -1.76 -6.68 -17.15
N VAL A 17 -2.78 -6.20 -16.46
CA VAL A 17 -3.38 -6.92 -15.32
C VAL A 17 -3.98 -8.25 -15.76
N SER A 18 -4.68 -8.25 -16.91
CA SER A 18 -5.28 -9.46 -17.49
C SER A 18 -4.21 -10.49 -17.88
N GLU A 19 -3.10 -10.04 -18.46
CA GLU A 19 -1.98 -10.88 -18.85
C GLU A 19 -1.32 -11.54 -17.65
N ILE A 20 -1.00 -10.79 -16.60
CA ILE A 20 -0.44 -11.30 -15.35
C ILE A 20 -1.40 -12.33 -14.71
N SER A 21 -2.67 -11.98 -14.59
CA SER A 21 -3.68 -12.84 -13.99
C SER A 21 -3.87 -14.14 -14.78
N LYS A 22 -3.81 -14.08 -16.12
CA LYS A 22 -3.84 -15.24 -16.99
C LYS A 22 -2.67 -16.19 -16.71
N TYR A 23 -1.45 -15.67 -16.59
CA TYR A 23 -0.30 -16.51 -16.28
C TYR A 23 -0.38 -17.17 -14.90
N VAL A 24 -0.87 -16.46 -13.90
CA VAL A 24 -1.12 -17.07 -12.58
C VAL A 24 -2.12 -18.22 -12.70
N THR A 25 -3.28 -17.98 -13.33
CA THR A 25 -4.36 -18.97 -13.45
C THR A 25 -3.95 -20.18 -14.31
N SER A 26 -3.27 -19.96 -15.44
CA SER A 26 -2.84 -21.05 -16.34
C SER A 26 -1.77 -21.96 -15.72
N ASN A 27 -1.09 -21.50 -14.67
CA ASN A 27 -0.16 -22.29 -13.88
C ASN A 27 -0.79 -22.87 -12.59
N ASN A 28 -2.12 -22.93 -12.54
CA ASN A 28 -2.88 -23.40 -11.37
C ASN A 28 -2.60 -22.62 -10.08
N GLY A 29 -2.21 -21.35 -10.20
CA GLY A 29 -2.09 -20.42 -9.10
C GLY A 29 -3.43 -19.75 -8.77
N ASN A 30 -3.59 -19.34 -7.51
CA ASN A 30 -4.72 -18.56 -7.06
C ASN A 30 -4.25 -17.19 -6.56
N ILE A 31 -4.92 -16.12 -6.98
CA ILE A 31 -4.67 -14.77 -6.49
C ILE A 31 -5.46 -14.60 -5.20
N GLU A 32 -4.77 -14.37 -4.09
CA GLU A 32 -5.39 -14.18 -2.78
C GLU A 32 -5.61 -12.71 -2.45
N GLU A 33 -4.61 -11.87 -2.76
CA GLU A 33 -4.66 -10.43 -2.50
C GLU A 33 -3.79 -9.69 -3.52
N SER A 34 -4.14 -8.47 -3.88
CA SER A 34 -3.31 -7.65 -4.76
C SER A 34 -3.45 -6.16 -4.49
N ARG A 35 -2.38 -5.44 -4.80
CA ARG A 35 -2.34 -3.99 -4.87
C ARG A 35 -1.71 -3.62 -6.20
N MET A 36 -2.40 -2.82 -6.98
CA MET A 36 -1.98 -2.39 -8.31
C MET A 36 -2.24 -0.91 -8.43
N ILE A 37 -1.25 -0.18 -8.91
CA ILE A 37 -1.37 1.27 -9.04
C ILE A 37 -0.58 1.77 -10.25
N ARG A 38 -1.10 2.81 -10.89
CA ARG A 38 -0.35 3.63 -11.82
C ARG A 38 0.01 4.94 -11.14
N LEU A 39 1.30 5.28 -11.14
CA LEU A 39 1.82 6.58 -10.72
C LEU A 39 2.61 7.18 -11.87
N GLY A 40 2.16 8.34 -12.36
CA GLY A 40 2.70 8.91 -13.59
C GLY A 40 2.50 7.98 -14.79
N SER A 41 3.58 7.60 -15.45
CA SER A 41 3.59 6.63 -16.57
C SER A 41 3.88 5.19 -16.15
N GLU A 42 4.18 4.97 -14.87
CA GLU A 42 4.61 3.67 -14.36
C GLU A 42 3.45 2.91 -13.71
N PHE A 43 3.34 1.64 -14.06
CA PHE A 43 2.49 0.65 -13.40
C PHE A 43 3.30 -0.11 -12.35
N SER A 44 2.71 -0.34 -11.19
CA SER A 44 3.30 -1.17 -10.15
C SER A 44 2.29 -2.17 -9.60
N ILE A 45 2.74 -3.39 -9.30
CA ILE A 45 1.92 -4.45 -8.76
C ILE A 45 2.61 -5.17 -7.61
N LEU A 46 1.83 -5.43 -6.56
CA LEU A 46 2.11 -6.41 -5.52
C LEU A 46 0.94 -7.38 -5.49
N MET A 47 1.21 -8.67 -5.68
CA MET A 47 0.17 -9.70 -5.73
C MET A 47 0.59 -10.91 -4.90
N LEU A 48 -0.21 -11.24 -3.90
CA LEU A 48 -0.09 -12.47 -3.13
C LEU A 48 -0.80 -13.59 -3.87
N ILE A 49 -0.07 -14.65 -4.14
CA ILE A 49 -0.61 -15.86 -4.77
C ILE A 49 -0.28 -17.11 -3.96
N SER A 50 -1.12 -18.13 -4.11
CA SER A 50 -0.79 -19.49 -3.74
C SER A 50 -0.60 -20.35 -5.00
N ILE A 51 0.47 -21.14 -5.05
CA ILE A 51 0.84 -21.94 -6.23
C ILE A 51 1.57 -23.22 -5.80
N SER A 52 1.60 -24.24 -6.67
CA SER A 52 2.42 -25.42 -6.43
C SER A 52 3.90 -25.12 -6.68
N SER A 53 4.79 -25.80 -5.95
CA SER A 53 6.24 -25.64 -6.12
C SER A 53 6.69 -25.93 -7.56
N ASP A 54 6.05 -26.91 -8.22
CA ASP A 54 6.40 -27.34 -9.57
C ASP A 54 6.04 -26.27 -10.62
N SER A 55 5.00 -25.48 -10.39
CA SER A 55 4.55 -24.43 -11.31
C SER A 55 5.30 -23.11 -11.16
N LYS A 56 6.04 -22.92 -10.06
CA LYS A 56 6.72 -21.67 -9.75
C LYS A 56 7.71 -21.22 -10.82
N LYS A 57 8.53 -22.15 -11.33
CA LYS A 57 9.51 -21.83 -12.37
C LYS A 57 8.82 -21.43 -13.67
N ILE A 58 7.80 -22.18 -14.07
CA ILE A 58 7.04 -21.91 -15.31
C ILE A 58 6.36 -20.53 -15.22
N LEU A 59 5.77 -20.20 -14.06
CA LEU A 59 5.21 -18.88 -13.82
C LEU A 59 6.27 -17.77 -13.92
N SER A 60 7.46 -17.99 -13.34
CA SER A 60 8.57 -17.03 -13.45
C SER A 60 8.94 -16.75 -14.90
N ASP A 61 9.14 -17.81 -15.67
CA ASP A 61 9.52 -17.74 -17.10
C ASP A 61 8.42 -16.99 -17.91
N HIS A 62 7.14 -17.22 -17.62
CA HIS A 62 6.02 -16.50 -18.24
C HIS A 62 6.01 -15.01 -17.87
N LEU A 63 6.20 -14.67 -16.59
CA LEU A 63 6.23 -13.29 -16.16
C LEU A 63 7.42 -12.52 -16.75
N GLU A 64 8.58 -13.18 -16.86
CA GLU A 64 9.77 -12.61 -17.49
C GLU A 64 9.59 -12.37 -19.00
N SER A 65 8.66 -13.07 -19.66
CA SER A 65 8.33 -12.85 -21.08
C SER A 65 7.48 -11.60 -21.34
N ILE A 66 6.92 -10.99 -20.30
CA ILE A 66 6.15 -9.75 -20.42
C ILE A 66 7.11 -8.59 -20.67
N GLU A 67 7.06 -8.04 -21.86
CA GLU A 67 7.95 -6.91 -22.23
C GLU A 67 7.68 -5.65 -21.40
N GLY A 68 8.77 -4.98 -21.06
CA GLY A 68 8.76 -3.66 -20.40
C GLY A 68 8.54 -3.72 -18.89
N ILE A 69 8.20 -4.87 -18.29
CA ILE A 69 7.99 -5.01 -16.85
C ILE A 69 9.05 -5.89 -16.21
N LYS A 70 9.60 -5.41 -15.11
CA LYS A 70 10.48 -6.21 -14.27
C LYS A 70 9.68 -6.89 -13.18
N PHE A 71 9.78 -8.22 -13.11
CA PHE A 71 9.12 -9.01 -12.08
C PHE A 71 10.11 -9.62 -11.10
N TYR A 72 9.64 -9.77 -9.85
CA TYR A 72 10.33 -10.49 -8.80
C TYR A 72 9.34 -11.37 -8.05
N LEU A 73 9.68 -12.65 -7.85
CA LEU A 73 8.91 -13.60 -7.05
C LEU A 73 9.62 -13.81 -5.72
N THR A 74 8.93 -13.50 -4.64
CA THR A 74 9.48 -13.63 -3.29
C THR A 74 8.61 -14.59 -2.47
N PRO A 75 9.16 -15.66 -1.88
CA PRO A 75 8.44 -16.48 -0.93
C PRO A 75 7.92 -15.66 0.24
N THR A 76 6.72 -16.00 0.68
CA THR A 76 6.08 -15.32 1.81
C THR A 76 5.24 -16.31 2.62
N ARG A 77 4.68 -15.85 3.73
CA ARG A 77 3.70 -16.59 4.52
C ARG A 77 2.35 -15.86 4.52
N LYS A 78 1.31 -16.57 4.80
CA LYS A 78 0.01 -15.95 5.07
C LYS A 78 0.09 -15.19 6.39
N LEU A 79 -0.49 -13.99 6.41
CA LEU A 79 -0.56 -13.18 7.62
C LEU A 79 -1.62 -13.74 8.58
N SER A 80 -1.40 -13.54 9.85
CA SER A 80 -2.40 -13.76 10.91
C SER A 80 -3.31 -12.53 11.06
N SER A 81 -4.48 -12.71 11.64
CA SER A 81 -5.50 -11.66 11.73
C SER A 81 -5.03 -10.36 12.41
N TYR A 82 -4.12 -10.46 13.38
CA TYR A 82 -3.55 -9.30 14.07
C TYR A 82 -2.41 -8.59 13.30
N GLU A 83 -2.09 -9.04 12.09
CA GLU A 83 -1.15 -8.38 11.20
C GLU A 83 -1.86 -7.53 10.12
N TYR A 84 -3.19 -7.63 10.05
CA TYR A 84 -3.99 -6.77 9.19
C TYR A 84 -4.31 -5.43 9.88
N PRO A 85 -4.48 -4.35 9.11
CA PRO A 85 -4.85 -3.06 9.70
C PRO A 85 -6.24 -3.13 10.35
N ASN A 86 -6.42 -2.41 11.45
CA ASN A 86 -7.69 -2.29 12.16
C ASN A 86 -8.13 -0.84 12.35
N TYR A 87 -7.28 0.13 11.96
CA TYR A 87 -7.60 1.55 11.96
C TYR A 87 -7.06 2.24 10.71
N THR A 88 -7.82 3.23 10.27
CA THR A 88 -7.42 4.21 9.25
C THR A 88 -7.18 5.55 9.92
N ILE A 89 -6.10 6.24 9.53
CA ILE A 89 -5.80 7.61 9.93
C ILE A 89 -5.81 8.45 8.66
N SER A 90 -6.70 9.43 8.59
CA SER A 90 -6.79 10.35 7.46
C SER A 90 -6.27 11.73 7.88
N PHE A 91 -5.51 12.36 7.00
CA PHE A 91 -4.93 13.67 7.17
C PHE A 91 -5.32 14.53 5.98
N GLU A 92 -5.80 15.76 6.21
CA GLU A 92 -6.14 16.71 5.16
C GLU A 92 -5.78 18.12 5.58
N GLY A 93 -5.14 18.88 4.70
CA GLY A 93 -4.80 20.27 4.96
C GLY A 93 -3.89 20.88 3.90
N ALA A 94 -3.32 22.04 4.18
CA ALA A 94 -2.38 22.68 3.26
C ALA A 94 -1.18 21.78 2.98
N ASP A 95 -0.71 21.77 1.72
CA ASP A 95 0.49 21.02 1.34
C ASP A 95 1.73 21.67 1.94
N ASN A 96 2.23 21.07 3.01
CA ASN A 96 3.39 21.53 3.74
C ASN A 96 4.60 20.63 3.47
N GLU A 97 5.73 21.20 3.15
CA GLU A 97 6.96 20.45 2.91
C GLU A 97 7.35 19.59 4.12
N GLY A 98 7.63 18.31 3.86
CA GLY A 98 8.04 17.35 4.89
C GLY A 98 6.92 16.77 5.76
N ILE A 99 5.65 17.06 5.49
CA ILE A 99 4.51 16.59 6.31
C ILE A 99 4.46 15.05 6.38
N VAL A 100 4.70 14.34 5.28
CA VAL A 100 4.70 12.86 5.25
C VAL A 100 5.74 12.30 6.23
N HIS A 101 6.96 12.86 6.22
CA HIS A 101 8.02 12.44 7.14
C HIS A 101 7.63 12.65 8.60
N ARG A 102 7.15 13.86 8.93
CA ARG A 102 6.77 14.20 10.31
C ARG A 102 5.64 13.33 10.84
N VAL A 103 4.62 13.08 10.02
CA VAL A 103 3.50 12.21 10.38
C VAL A 103 3.98 10.78 10.61
N THR A 104 4.71 10.22 9.66
CA THR A 104 5.18 8.82 9.75
C THR A 104 6.19 8.61 10.88
N ASP A 105 7.08 9.57 11.13
CA ASP A 105 8.02 9.55 12.26
C ASP A 105 7.29 9.61 13.61
N SER A 106 6.28 10.45 13.74
CA SER A 106 5.46 10.54 14.95
C SER A 106 4.75 9.22 15.27
N ILE A 107 4.18 8.56 14.26
CA ILE A 107 3.54 7.25 14.42
C ILE A 107 4.58 6.17 14.78
N ALA A 108 5.73 6.17 14.11
CA ALA A 108 6.81 5.23 14.37
C ALA A 108 7.41 5.41 15.77
N SER A 109 7.49 6.65 16.28
CA SER A 109 8.05 6.98 17.60
C SER A 109 7.32 6.28 18.77
N ILE A 110 6.08 5.86 18.57
CA ILE A 110 5.27 5.09 19.52
C ILE A 110 5.14 3.62 19.15
N ASN A 111 6.05 3.14 18.31
CA ASN A 111 6.15 1.74 17.89
C ASN A 111 4.88 1.19 17.20
N ILE A 112 4.18 2.04 16.46
CA ILE A 112 3.07 1.65 15.58
C ILE A 112 3.60 1.53 14.15
N ASN A 113 3.37 0.36 13.54
CA ASN A 113 3.74 0.11 12.14
C ASN A 113 2.65 0.61 11.20
N ILE A 114 3.04 1.35 10.18
CA ILE A 114 2.17 1.71 9.06
C ILE A 114 2.18 0.55 8.06
N ILE A 115 1.01 -0.01 7.79
CA ILE A 115 0.83 -1.16 6.89
C ILE A 115 0.63 -0.71 5.45
N GLU A 116 -0.13 0.36 5.26
CA GLU A 116 -0.40 0.97 3.96
C GLU A 116 -0.43 2.49 4.11
N VAL A 117 0.09 3.21 3.15
CA VAL A 117 -0.04 4.66 3.08
C VAL A 117 -0.30 5.07 1.63
N VAL A 118 -1.26 5.97 1.45
CA VAL A 118 -1.57 6.61 0.18
C VAL A 118 -1.54 8.12 0.41
N THR A 119 -0.88 8.84 -0.47
CA THR A 119 -0.84 10.30 -0.45
C THR A 119 -1.23 10.84 -1.81
N ASP A 120 -1.98 11.91 -1.82
CA ASP A 120 -2.29 12.68 -3.02
C ASP A 120 -2.37 14.18 -2.71
N THR A 121 -2.33 14.98 -3.76
CA THR A 121 -2.54 16.42 -3.67
C THR A 121 -3.61 16.82 -4.69
N HIS A 122 -4.61 17.53 -4.24
CA HIS A 122 -5.68 18.06 -5.08
C HIS A 122 -5.92 19.55 -4.80
N ASN A 123 -6.60 20.23 -5.70
CA ASN A 123 -6.92 21.64 -5.49
C ASN A 123 -8.20 21.81 -4.67
N ALA A 124 -8.16 22.69 -3.68
CA ALA A 124 -9.33 23.05 -2.90
C ALA A 124 -10.44 23.59 -3.82
N PRO A 125 -11.70 23.14 -3.67
CA PRO A 125 -12.79 23.49 -4.59
C PRO A 125 -13.08 24.98 -4.72
N VAL A 126 -12.85 25.75 -3.67
CA VAL A 126 -13.20 27.18 -3.61
C VAL A 126 -11.98 28.08 -3.88
N THR A 127 -10.85 27.78 -3.27
CA THR A 127 -9.66 28.65 -3.34
C THR A 127 -8.69 28.27 -4.44
N GLY A 128 -8.77 27.03 -4.94
CA GLY A 128 -7.79 26.45 -5.87
C GLY A 128 -6.41 26.18 -5.24
N ALA A 129 -6.25 26.41 -3.93
CA ALA A 129 -5.01 26.11 -3.23
C ALA A 129 -4.74 24.60 -3.17
N PRO A 130 -3.48 24.14 -3.29
CA PRO A 130 -3.16 22.73 -3.15
C PRO A 130 -3.45 22.25 -1.73
N LEU A 131 -4.22 21.16 -1.65
CA LEU A 131 -4.49 20.43 -0.42
C LEU A 131 -3.76 19.09 -0.48
N PHE A 132 -3.02 18.80 0.56
CA PHE A 132 -2.42 17.50 0.82
C PHE A 132 -3.47 16.60 1.48
N HIS A 133 -3.55 15.37 0.99
CA HIS A 133 -4.35 14.30 1.57
C HIS A 133 -3.49 13.06 1.77
N MET A 134 -3.59 12.43 2.94
CA MET A 134 -2.89 11.20 3.25
C MET A 134 -3.81 10.26 4.02
N VAL A 135 -3.83 9.01 3.61
CA VAL A 135 -4.53 7.93 4.32
C VAL A 135 -3.51 6.86 4.72
N ALA A 136 -3.39 6.62 6.01
CA ALA A 136 -2.52 5.58 6.56
C ALA A 136 -3.35 4.49 7.24
N LYS A 137 -3.05 3.22 6.95
CA LYS A 137 -3.65 2.08 7.65
C LYS A 137 -2.65 1.49 8.63
N VAL A 138 -3.07 1.31 9.86
CA VAL A 138 -2.24 0.81 10.96
C VAL A 138 -2.91 -0.35 11.68
N TYR A 139 -2.11 -1.20 12.32
CA TYR A 139 -2.62 -2.10 13.36
C TYR A 139 -2.37 -1.46 14.72
N LEU A 140 -3.44 -1.20 15.45
CA LEU A 140 -3.42 -0.54 16.73
C LEU A 140 -3.90 -1.51 17.82
N LYS A 141 -3.08 -1.67 18.86
CA LYS A 141 -3.49 -2.33 20.11
C LYS A 141 -4.20 -1.32 21.01
N ASP A 142 -5.15 -1.79 21.80
CA ASP A 142 -5.97 -0.91 22.67
C ASP A 142 -5.11 -0.03 23.59
N ASP A 143 -3.99 -0.57 24.10
CA ASP A 143 -3.06 0.14 24.99
C ASP A 143 -2.38 1.36 24.32
N ASN A 144 -2.23 1.35 23.00
CA ASN A 144 -1.53 2.40 22.27
C ASN A 144 -2.47 3.51 21.76
N LYS A 145 -3.80 3.31 21.87
CA LYS A 145 -4.77 4.26 21.28
C LYS A 145 -4.66 5.66 21.88
N LYS A 146 -4.54 5.75 23.20
CA LYS A 146 -4.42 7.05 23.88
C LYS A 146 -3.16 7.81 23.42
N GLN A 147 -2.02 7.12 23.39
CA GLN A 147 -0.76 7.69 22.97
C GLN A 147 -0.78 8.12 21.49
N LEU A 148 -1.43 7.32 20.63
CA LEU A 148 -1.63 7.70 19.24
C LEU A 148 -2.46 8.99 19.13
N MET A 149 -3.59 9.09 19.82
CA MET A 149 -4.45 10.27 19.80
C MET A 149 -3.70 11.54 20.26
N GLU A 150 -2.86 11.45 21.30
CA GLU A 150 -2.03 12.56 21.75
C GLU A 150 -1.05 13.02 20.66
N LYS A 151 -0.43 12.09 19.93
CA LYS A 151 0.46 12.39 18.81
C LYS A 151 -0.29 13.00 17.64
N LEU A 152 -1.45 12.46 17.28
CA LEU A 152 -2.28 12.99 16.20
C LEU A 152 -2.74 14.42 16.48
N ASN A 153 -3.17 14.72 17.69
CA ASN A 153 -3.54 16.09 18.11
C ASN A 153 -2.35 17.06 17.99
N THR A 154 -1.15 16.61 18.30
CA THR A 154 0.07 17.43 18.13
C THR A 154 0.33 17.72 16.65
N ILE A 155 0.22 16.71 15.78
CA ILE A 155 0.37 16.87 14.33
C ILE A 155 -0.69 17.84 13.78
N GLU A 156 -1.95 17.65 14.16
CA GLU A 156 -3.06 18.54 13.76
C GLU A 156 -2.78 19.99 14.09
N SER A 157 -2.29 20.26 15.32
CA SER A 157 -1.94 21.60 15.77
C SER A 157 -0.72 22.18 15.06
N ASP A 158 0.37 21.38 14.92
CA ASP A 158 1.65 21.85 14.37
C ASP A 158 1.56 22.19 12.88
N PHE A 159 0.73 21.45 12.13
CA PHE A 159 0.58 21.62 10.68
C PHE A 159 -0.71 22.33 10.27
N SER A 160 -1.61 22.62 11.21
CA SER A 160 -2.94 23.16 10.91
C SER A 160 -3.70 22.31 9.86
N ILE A 161 -3.67 21.00 10.05
CA ILE A 161 -4.36 20.01 9.21
C ILE A 161 -5.46 19.33 10.02
N SER A 162 -6.46 18.77 9.33
CA SER A 162 -7.47 17.90 9.95
C SER A 162 -6.94 16.48 10.06
N VAL A 163 -7.18 15.82 11.19
CA VAL A 163 -6.77 14.43 11.42
C VAL A 163 -7.96 13.63 11.94
N GLU A 164 -8.27 12.52 11.25
CA GLU A 164 -9.35 11.62 11.63
C GLU A 164 -8.81 10.22 11.89
N LEU A 165 -9.29 9.55 12.95
CA LEU A 165 -8.96 8.17 13.29
C LEU A 165 -10.23 7.34 13.28
N GLU A 166 -10.33 6.41 12.34
CA GLU A 166 -11.49 5.52 12.19
C GLU A 166 -11.08 4.06 12.39
N LYS A 167 -11.99 3.29 12.99
CA LYS A 167 -11.83 1.84 13.10
C LYS A 167 -12.36 1.18 11.83
N ILE A 168 -11.55 0.25 11.25
CA ILE A 168 -11.93 -0.55 10.08
C ILE A 168 -12.83 -1.71 10.52
#